data_f2a0c34974d8e218a97a58737292806c
#
_entry.id   f2a0c34974d8e218a97a58737292806c
#
_cell.length_a   1.000
_cell.length_b   1.000
_cell.length_c   1.000
_cell.angle_alpha   90.00
_cell.angle_beta   90.00
_cell.angle_gamma   90.00
#
_symmetry.space_group_name_H-M   'P 1'
#
loop_
_entity.id
_entity.type
_entity.pdbx_description
1 polymer ?
#
loop_
_entity_poly.entity_id
_entity_poly.type
_entity_poly.pdbx_seq_one_letter_code
_entity_poly.pdbx_strand_id
1 'polypeptide(L)'
;DNGGGFRGNHPLKSGKGSLYEGGIRMPTFVRGPGIKMGSYCKVPVVQWDFLQTFYDLAGGREPLPADLDGGGLRDVFEKGNKGRVKRNTKELIFHFPWHTGMAESVIRSGKYKLRKDLDSLEMELFDLSKDIGELTDLSGEMPELVRKLDRKRSAYLDSVNAETVTLTRRNYVELLKGGWIENGKNRLAKLKAELSADPDNKQKAFQVGVSQNHVDFQDRQIERSTRLIKMHEQRGTADK
;
A
#
# COMPACT_ATOMS: atom_id res chain seq x y z
N ASP A 1 3.35 9.88 -4.39
CA ASP A 1 4.28 8.91 -4.96
C ASP A 1 4.46 7.76 -3.98
N ASN A 2 4.76 6.57 -4.46
CA ASN A 2 5.00 5.38 -3.67
C ASN A 2 6.53 5.14 -3.60
N GLY A 3 6.96 4.24 -2.75
CA GLY A 3 8.38 3.86 -2.64
C GLY A 3 9.00 3.46 -3.97
N GLY A 4 10.31 3.27 -3.99
CA GLY A 4 11.08 2.99 -5.20
C GLY A 4 10.75 1.64 -5.84
N GLY A 5 11.26 1.41 -7.05
CA GLY A 5 11.13 0.12 -7.73
C GLY A 5 11.79 -1.03 -6.96
N PHE A 6 11.52 -2.29 -7.35
CA PHE A 6 12.03 -3.48 -6.66
C PHE A 6 13.58 -3.61 -6.66
N ARG A 7 14.27 -2.86 -7.51
CA ARG A 7 15.75 -2.85 -7.58
C ARG A 7 16.26 -1.52 -7.04
N GLY A 8 17.23 -1.58 -6.11
CA GLY A 8 17.92 -0.39 -5.62
C GLY A 8 17.31 0.29 -4.38
N ASN A 9 16.38 -0.34 -3.67
CA ASN A 9 15.82 0.18 -2.42
C ASN A 9 16.63 -0.16 -1.16
N HIS A 10 17.74 -0.89 -1.30
CA HIS A 10 18.56 -1.23 -0.15
C HIS A 10 18.90 0.01 0.70
N PRO A 11 18.77 -0.05 2.06
CA PRO A 11 18.49 -1.25 2.87
C PRO A 11 17.00 -1.60 3.06
N LEU A 12 16.08 -0.89 2.44
CA LEU A 12 14.64 -1.08 2.64
C LEU A 12 14.13 -2.35 1.92
N LYS A 13 13.29 -3.12 2.61
CA LYS A 13 12.69 -4.34 2.07
C LYS A 13 11.63 -4.02 1.02
N SER A 14 11.62 -4.77 -0.10
CA SER A 14 10.63 -4.69 -1.16
C SER A 14 10.62 -3.33 -1.91
N GLY A 15 9.49 -2.96 -2.53
CA GLY A 15 9.34 -1.75 -3.33
C GLY A 15 7.87 -1.41 -3.58
N LYS A 16 7.63 -0.56 -4.56
CA LYS A 16 6.31 -0.06 -4.95
C LYS A 16 5.28 -1.20 -5.04
N GLY A 17 4.11 -0.99 -4.42
CA GLY A 17 3.01 -1.96 -4.40
C GLY A 17 3.01 -2.86 -3.16
N SER A 18 4.01 -2.76 -2.28
CA SER A 18 4.07 -3.49 -1.01
C SER A 18 3.96 -2.52 0.17
N LEU A 19 3.54 -3.02 1.33
CA LEU A 19 3.48 -2.25 2.58
C LEU A 19 4.74 -2.40 3.47
N TYR A 20 5.81 -3.01 2.97
CA TYR A 20 7.13 -2.86 3.58
C TYR A 20 7.68 -1.45 3.41
N GLU A 21 8.70 -1.06 4.20
CA GLU A 21 9.28 0.29 4.14
C GLU A 21 9.72 0.68 2.72
N GLY A 22 10.26 -0.26 1.93
CA GLY A 22 10.64 0.00 0.54
C GLY A 22 9.48 0.37 -0.38
N GLY A 23 8.25 -0.03 -0.04
CA GLY A 23 7.06 0.29 -0.82
C GLY A 23 6.35 1.58 -0.38
N ILE A 24 6.47 1.98 0.90
CA ILE A 24 5.72 3.12 1.45
C ILE A 24 6.59 4.27 1.94
N ARG A 25 7.90 4.04 2.14
CA ARG A 25 8.79 5.08 2.63
C ARG A 25 9.41 5.87 1.48
N MET A 26 9.39 7.20 1.63
CA MET A 26 9.93 8.13 0.66
C MET A 26 10.83 9.17 1.31
N PRO A 27 11.92 9.60 0.66
CA PRO A 27 12.66 10.77 1.08
C PRO A 27 11.77 12.01 0.95
N THR A 28 11.75 12.82 2.01
CA THR A 28 11.00 14.08 2.03
C THR A 28 11.99 15.21 2.35
N PHE A 29 12.00 16.23 1.51
CA PHE A 29 12.85 17.41 1.65
C PHE A 29 11.97 18.64 1.86
N VAL A 30 12.32 19.45 2.85
CA VAL A 30 11.62 20.70 3.14
C VAL A 30 12.60 21.86 3.16
N ARG A 31 12.24 22.97 2.51
CA ARG A 31 12.98 24.22 2.50
C ARG A 31 12.02 25.40 2.69
N GLY A 32 12.38 26.33 3.54
CA GLY A 32 11.59 27.54 3.76
C GLY A 32 12.05 28.34 4.97
N PRO A 33 11.40 29.47 5.25
CA PRO A 33 11.65 30.26 6.44
C PRO A 33 11.47 29.41 7.71
N GLY A 34 12.37 29.53 8.68
CA GLY A 34 12.32 28.77 9.93
C GLY A 34 12.84 27.34 9.83
N ILE A 35 13.15 26.82 8.66
CA ILE A 35 13.74 25.49 8.49
C ILE A 35 15.25 25.56 8.64
N LYS A 36 15.79 24.83 9.64
CA LYS A 36 17.24 24.75 9.84
C LYS A 36 17.91 23.98 8.70
N MET A 37 18.82 24.66 7.99
CA MET A 37 19.62 24.04 6.91
C MET A 37 20.41 22.84 7.42
N GLY A 38 20.54 21.80 6.58
CA GLY A 38 21.34 20.60 6.88
C GLY A 38 20.81 19.77 8.04
N SER A 39 19.58 20.01 8.51
CA SER A 39 18.97 19.24 9.60
C SER A 39 18.33 17.98 9.09
N TYR A 40 18.32 16.94 9.95
CA TYR A 40 17.66 15.67 9.72
C TYR A 40 16.53 15.46 10.72
N CYS A 41 15.37 15.02 10.25
CA CYS A 41 14.24 14.70 11.10
C CYS A 41 13.78 13.26 10.86
N LYS A 42 13.58 12.49 11.96
CA LYS A 42 13.10 11.10 11.95
C LYS A 42 11.65 10.95 12.37
N VAL A 43 10.95 12.06 12.62
CA VAL A 43 9.52 12.03 12.95
C VAL A 43 8.75 11.50 11.74
N PRO A 44 7.92 10.45 11.90
CA PRO A 44 7.13 9.94 10.79
C PRO A 44 6.10 10.97 10.33
N VAL A 45 6.15 11.32 9.05
CA VAL A 45 5.21 12.21 8.39
C VAL A 45 4.58 11.49 7.21
N VAL A 46 3.36 11.86 6.84
CA VAL A 46 2.59 11.25 5.77
C VAL A 46 1.89 12.30 4.91
N GLN A 47 1.48 11.95 3.71
CA GLN A 47 0.94 12.91 2.75
C GLN A 47 -0.30 13.66 3.26
N TRP A 48 -1.17 13.04 4.02
CA TRP A 48 -2.35 13.70 4.58
C TRP A 48 -2.04 14.73 5.68
N ASP A 49 -0.79 14.80 6.18
CA ASP A 49 -0.36 15.88 7.06
C ASP A 49 -0.16 17.21 6.30
N PHE A 50 -0.06 17.17 4.98
CA PHE A 50 0.23 18.38 4.19
C PHE A 50 -0.94 19.33 4.11
N LEU A 51 -2.18 18.85 4.10
CA LEU A 51 -3.35 19.72 4.03
C LEU A 51 -3.34 20.76 5.17
N GLN A 52 -3.30 20.29 6.41
CA GLN A 52 -3.26 21.18 7.57
C GLN A 52 -1.99 22.04 7.57
N THR A 53 -0.86 21.47 7.18
CA THR A 53 0.41 22.20 7.11
C THR A 53 0.33 23.39 6.13
N PHE A 54 -0.17 23.17 4.93
CA PHE A 54 -0.30 24.22 3.92
C PHE A 54 -1.37 25.25 4.31
N TYR A 55 -2.46 24.80 4.90
CA TYR A 55 -3.48 25.70 5.42
C TYR A 55 -2.92 26.64 6.49
N ASP A 56 -2.17 26.11 7.47
CA ASP A 56 -1.54 26.91 8.53
C ASP A 56 -0.48 27.87 7.97
N LEU A 57 0.33 27.42 7.00
CA LEU A 57 1.35 28.25 6.36
C LEU A 57 0.77 29.36 5.49
N ALA A 58 -0.39 29.12 4.89
CA ALA A 58 -1.15 30.13 4.12
C ALA A 58 -1.91 31.15 5.01
N GLY A 59 -1.84 31.01 6.32
CA GLY A 59 -2.53 31.90 7.26
C GLY A 59 -4.03 31.62 7.38
N GLY A 60 -4.44 30.38 7.11
CA GLY A 60 -5.84 29.95 7.28
C GLY A 60 -6.37 30.22 8.69
N ARG A 61 -7.58 30.73 8.80
CA ARG A 61 -8.21 31.12 10.07
C ARG A 61 -9.44 30.31 10.42
N GLU A 62 -10.14 29.82 9.41
CA GLU A 62 -11.33 28.98 9.62
C GLU A 62 -10.93 27.58 10.10
N PRO A 63 -11.72 26.97 10.99
CA PRO A 63 -11.40 25.62 11.45
C PRO A 63 -11.50 24.61 10.30
N LEU A 64 -10.48 23.77 10.16
CA LEU A 64 -10.55 22.61 9.28
C LEU A 64 -11.52 21.57 9.86
N PRO A 65 -12.08 20.66 9.03
CA PRO A 65 -12.91 19.57 9.50
C PRO A 65 -12.24 18.79 10.64
N ALA A 66 -13.01 18.47 11.69
CA ALA A 66 -12.49 17.83 12.89
C ALA A 66 -12.10 16.35 12.68
N ASP A 67 -12.58 15.75 11.60
CA ASP A 67 -12.37 14.35 11.20
C ASP A 67 -11.17 14.14 10.27
N LEU A 68 -10.31 15.14 10.10
CA LEU A 68 -9.09 14.99 9.33
C LEU A 68 -8.13 14.01 10.00
N ASP A 69 -7.61 13.07 9.21
CA ASP A 69 -6.58 12.10 9.68
C ASP A 69 -5.21 12.75 9.89
N GLY A 70 -4.90 13.80 9.14
CA GLY A 70 -3.61 14.47 9.16
C GLY A 70 -3.44 15.46 10.30
N GLY A 71 -2.17 15.81 10.59
CA GLY A 71 -1.79 16.84 11.54
C GLY A 71 -0.79 17.83 10.96
N GLY A 72 -0.76 19.07 11.48
CA GLY A 72 0.18 20.10 11.00
C GLY A 72 1.64 19.75 11.32
N LEU A 73 2.54 20.06 10.39
CA LEU A 73 3.98 19.79 10.50
C LEU A 73 4.77 20.97 11.10
N ARG A 74 4.14 22.09 11.43
CA ARG A 74 4.82 23.29 11.96
C ARG A 74 5.72 22.97 13.14
N ASP A 75 5.22 22.22 14.12
CA ASP A 75 6.01 21.83 15.31
C ASP A 75 7.25 20.97 14.94
N VAL A 76 7.13 20.15 13.90
CA VAL A 76 8.27 19.36 13.37
C VAL A 76 9.26 20.27 12.64
N PHE A 77 8.80 21.26 11.90
CA PHE A 77 9.66 22.23 11.22
C PHE A 77 10.46 23.08 12.20
N GLU A 78 9.83 23.51 13.27
CA GLU A 78 10.48 24.36 14.30
C GLU A 78 11.41 23.57 15.22
N LYS A 79 11.01 22.33 15.63
CA LYS A 79 11.69 21.57 16.68
C LYS A 79 12.45 20.33 16.18
N GLY A 80 12.37 20.02 14.88
CA GLY A 80 12.99 18.84 14.28
C GLY A 80 12.55 17.55 14.98
N ASN A 81 13.48 16.70 15.40
CA ASN A 81 13.20 15.43 16.09
C ASN A 81 12.42 15.54 17.41
N LYS A 82 12.35 16.73 18.02
CA LYS A 82 11.55 16.99 19.23
C LYS A 82 10.11 17.40 18.91
N GLY A 83 9.85 17.76 17.67
CA GLY A 83 8.52 18.12 17.19
C GLY A 83 7.59 16.91 17.14
N ARG A 84 6.28 17.19 17.11
CA ARG A 84 5.23 16.18 17.08
C ARG A 84 4.18 16.55 16.04
N VAL A 85 3.67 15.56 15.35
CA VAL A 85 2.48 15.70 14.50
C VAL A 85 1.28 15.30 15.35
N LYS A 86 0.34 16.23 15.53
CA LYS A 86 -0.89 15.97 16.29
C LYS A 86 -1.95 15.46 15.30
N ARG A 87 -2.17 14.15 15.29
CA ARG A 87 -3.22 13.48 14.52
C ARG A 87 -4.31 12.96 15.45
N ASN A 88 -5.50 12.72 14.91
CA ASN A 88 -6.58 12.07 15.65
C ASN A 88 -6.21 10.65 16.06
N THR A 89 -5.47 9.93 15.22
CA THR A 89 -4.87 8.63 15.56
C THR A 89 -3.38 8.79 15.83
N LYS A 90 -2.86 8.11 16.85
CA LYS A 90 -1.42 8.07 17.14
C LYS A 90 -0.66 7.13 16.21
N GLU A 91 -1.35 6.15 15.71
CA GLU A 91 -0.85 5.12 14.81
C GLU A 91 -1.00 5.53 13.35
N LEU A 92 -0.10 5.05 12.49
CA LEU A 92 -0.25 5.13 11.04
C LEU A 92 -0.71 3.77 10.54
N ILE A 93 -1.84 3.72 9.84
CA ILE A 93 -2.42 2.50 9.32
C ILE A 93 -2.49 2.62 7.80
N PHE A 94 -2.00 1.59 7.10
CA PHE A 94 -2.10 1.44 5.65
C PHE A 94 -2.78 0.11 5.36
N HIS A 95 -3.76 0.14 4.47
CA HIS A 95 -4.57 -1.02 4.16
C HIS A 95 -4.71 -1.16 2.64
N PHE A 96 -4.16 -2.25 2.11
CA PHE A 96 -4.32 -2.66 0.73
C PHE A 96 -5.06 -3.99 0.70
N PRO A 97 -6.39 -3.97 0.67
CA PRO A 97 -7.20 -5.19 0.68
C PRO A 97 -6.98 -6.03 -0.57
N TRP A 98 -6.52 -5.41 -1.65
CA TRP A 98 -5.99 -6.09 -2.81
C TRP A 98 -5.20 -5.11 -3.70
N HIS A 99 -3.97 -5.49 -4.09
CA HIS A 99 -3.18 -4.77 -5.09
C HIS A 99 -2.26 -5.75 -5.81
N THR A 100 -2.43 -5.90 -7.14
CA THR A 100 -1.58 -6.73 -8.02
C THR A 100 -1.23 -8.11 -7.48
N GLY A 101 -2.17 -8.75 -6.78
CA GLY A 101 -2.01 -10.08 -6.20
C GLY A 101 -1.49 -10.11 -4.77
N MET A 102 -1.33 -8.98 -4.11
CA MET A 102 -1.04 -8.86 -2.68
C MET A 102 -2.23 -8.25 -1.94
N ALA A 103 -2.50 -8.75 -0.74
CA ALA A 103 -3.48 -8.18 0.17
C ALA A 103 -2.80 -8.01 1.52
N GLU A 104 -2.58 -6.78 1.91
CA GLU A 104 -1.75 -6.46 3.08
C GLU A 104 -2.38 -5.35 3.92
N SER A 105 -2.12 -5.40 5.22
CA SER A 105 -2.47 -4.32 6.13
C SER A 105 -1.37 -4.12 7.16
N VAL A 106 -1.03 -2.88 7.46
CA VAL A 106 -0.01 -2.56 8.45
C VAL A 106 -0.50 -1.51 9.43
N ILE A 107 0.02 -1.60 10.65
CA ILE A 107 -0.07 -0.57 11.67
C ILE A 107 1.33 -0.23 12.16
N ARG A 108 1.68 1.05 12.14
CA ARG A 108 2.88 1.59 12.77
C ARG A 108 2.53 2.33 14.05
N SER A 109 3.04 1.86 15.17
CA SER A 109 2.88 2.48 16.48
C SER A 109 4.25 2.77 17.09
N GLY A 110 4.65 4.03 17.03
CA GLY A 110 5.99 4.47 17.45
C GLY A 110 7.09 3.82 16.59
N LYS A 111 7.96 3.05 17.23
CA LYS A 111 9.05 2.33 16.56
C LYS A 111 8.65 0.97 15.99
N TYR A 112 7.52 0.42 16.40
CA TYR A 112 7.06 -0.89 15.96
C TYR A 112 6.13 -0.79 14.77
N LYS A 113 6.27 -1.74 13.86
CA LYS A 113 5.39 -1.93 12.71
C LYS A 113 4.95 -3.38 12.66
N LEU A 114 3.64 -3.60 12.69
CA LEU A 114 3.01 -4.90 12.47
C LEU A 114 2.47 -4.93 11.05
N ARG A 115 2.90 -5.90 10.26
CA ARG A 115 2.36 -6.23 8.93
C ARG A 115 1.51 -7.50 9.05
N LYS A 116 0.35 -7.50 8.43
CA LYS A 116 -0.50 -8.66 8.26
C LYS A 116 -0.69 -8.94 6.77
N ASP A 117 -0.37 -10.14 6.36
CA ASP A 117 -0.81 -10.69 5.09
C ASP A 117 -2.28 -11.11 5.23
N LEU A 118 -3.15 -10.54 4.40
CA LEU A 118 -4.60 -10.76 4.52
C LEU A 118 -5.05 -12.06 3.85
N ASP A 119 -4.19 -12.71 3.05
CA ASP A 119 -4.48 -14.01 2.44
C ASP A 119 -4.07 -15.18 3.34
N SER A 120 -2.83 -15.17 3.82
CA SER A 120 -2.32 -16.21 4.73
C SER A 120 -2.72 -15.97 6.18
N LEU A 121 -3.03 -14.74 6.57
CA LEU A 121 -3.24 -14.22 7.92
C LEU A 121 -1.96 -14.22 8.78
N GLU A 122 -0.81 -14.45 8.17
CA GLU A 122 0.49 -14.34 8.83
C GLU A 122 0.78 -12.90 9.21
N MET A 123 1.41 -12.74 10.37
CA MET A 123 1.78 -11.44 10.91
C MET A 123 3.28 -11.38 11.17
N GLU A 124 3.90 -10.27 10.78
CA GLU A 124 5.31 -9.96 11.01
C GLU A 124 5.42 -8.67 11.83
N LEU A 125 6.26 -8.65 12.84
CA LEU A 125 6.51 -7.49 13.72
C LEU A 125 7.95 -7.02 13.59
N PHE A 126 8.15 -5.72 13.34
CA PHE A 126 9.48 -5.13 13.16
C PHE A 126 9.72 -3.96 14.12
N ASP A 127 10.96 -3.80 14.62
CA ASP A 127 11.43 -2.60 15.33
C ASP A 127 12.19 -1.69 14.34
N LEU A 128 11.50 -0.77 13.71
CA LEU A 128 12.07 0.12 12.70
C LEU A 128 13.16 1.08 13.22
N SER A 129 13.34 1.17 14.53
CA SER A 129 14.43 1.96 15.11
C SER A 129 15.78 1.25 15.06
N LYS A 130 15.77 -0.07 14.96
CA LYS A 130 16.95 -0.95 14.90
C LYS A 130 17.09 -1.64 13.56
N ASP A 131 15.97 -1.95 12.92
CA ASP A 131 15.87 -2.74 11.68
C ASP A 131 14.93 -2.03 10.69
N ILE A 132 15.46 -1.02 10.00
CA ILE A 132 14.72 -0.30 8.95
C ILE A 132 14.51 -1.16 7.71
N GLY A 133 15.31 -2.22 7.54
CA GLY A 133 15.24 -3.17 6.45
C GLY A 133 14.19 -4.26 6.64
N GLU A 134 13.55 -4.33 7.81
CA GLU A 134 12.51 -5.33 8.12
C GLU A 134 13.00 -6.77 7.88
N LEU A 135 14.23 -7.06 8.34
CA LEU A 135 14.90 -8.35 8.15
C LEU A 135 14.62 -9.33 9.30
N THR A 136 14.31 -8.81 10.49
CA THR A 136 14.13 -9.61 11.70
C THR A 136 12.69 -9.51 12.17
N ASP A 137 11.95 -10.62 12.02
CA ASP A 137 10.59 -10.74 12.53
C ASP A 137 10.59 -11.04 14.03
N LEU A 138 9.99 -10.15 14.82
CA LEU A 138 9.85 -10.24 16.27
C LEU A 138 8.48 -10.81 16.71
N SER A 139 7.65 -11.28 15.80
CA SER A 139 6.27 -11.70 16.11
C SER A 139 6.23 -12.86 17.10
N GLY A 140 7.17 -13.81 16.98
CA GLY A 140 7.32 -14.92 17.91
C GLY A 140 7.85 -14.52 19.29
N GLU A 141 8.68 -13.47 19.36
CA GLU A 141 9.26 -12.98 20.63
C GLU A 141 8.31 -12.06 21.40
N MET A 142 7.41 -11.36 20.71
CA MET A 142 6.52 -10.34 21.27
C MET A 142 5.04 -10.57 20.97
N PRO A 143 4.46 -11.76 21.26
CA PRO A 143 3.11 -12.12 20.84
C PRO A 143 2.03 -11.22 21.46
N GLU A 144 2.24 -10.70 22.68
CA GLU A 144 1.30 -9.77 23.30
C GLU A 144 1.23 -8.43 22.55
N LEU A 145 2.37 -7.93 22.07
CA LEU A 145 2.42 -6.72 21.28
C LEU A 145 1.74 -6.93 19.92
N VAL A 146 1.98 -8.06 19.28
CA VAL A 146 1.30 -8.46 18.02
C VAL A 146 -0.21 -8.41 18.22
N ARG A 147 -0.76 -9.10 19.25
CA ARG A 147 -2.21 -9.10 19.55
C ARG A 147 -2.75 -7.70 19.83
N LYS A 148 -1.99 -6.88 20.56
CA LYS A 148 -2.39 -5.50 20.87
C LYS A 148 -2.46 -4.64 19.61
N LEU A 149 -1.46 -4.71 18.73
CA LEU A 149 -1.40 -3.92 17.52
C LEU A 149 -2.44 -4.39 16.49
N ASP A 150 -2.64 -5.70 16.34
CA ASP A 150 -3.66 -6.22 15.42
C ASP A 150 -5.08 -5.81 15.85
N ARG A 151 -5.39 -5.85 17.17
CA ARG A 151 -6.68 -5.33 17.67
C ARG A 151 -6.87 -3.84 17.35
N LYS A 152 -5.83 -3.02 17.52
CA LYS A 152 -5.91 -1.58 17.20
C LYS A 152 -6.13 -1.36 15.70
N ARG A 153 -5.39 -2.11 14.85
CA ARG A 153 -5.52 -2.06 13.41
C ARG A 153 -6.94 -2.43 12.97
N SER A 154 -7.45 -3.56 13.44
CA SER A 154 -8.81 -4.03 13.11
C SER A 154 -9.87 -3.06 13.58
N ALA A 155 -9.79 -2.58 14.82
CA ALA A 155 -10.76 -1.60 15.35
C ALA A 155 -10.79 -0.29 14.54
N TYR A 156 -9.63 0.19 14.06
CA TYR A 156 -9.58 1.35 13.18
C TYR A 156 -10.24 1.05 11.83
N LEU A 157 -9.88 -0.07 11.19
CA LEU A 157 -10.46 -0.44 9.89
C LEU A 157 -11.98 -0.63 9.97
N ASP A 158 -12.49 -1.17 11.08
CA ASP A 158 -13.93 -1.27 11.34
C ASP A 158 -14.57 0.11 11.50
N SER A 159 -13.93 1.02 12.24
CA SER A 159 -14.45 2.37 12.50
C SER A 159 -14.60 3.22 11.23
N VAL A 160 -13.76 2.98 10.22
CA VAL A 160 -13.79 3.68 8.93
C VAL A 160 -14.50 2.87 7.84
N ASN A 161 -15.11 1.75 8.19
CA ASN A 161 -15.76 0.83 7.26
C ASN A 161 -14.85 0.48 6.06
N ALA A 162 -13.58 0.15 6.34
CA ALA A 162 -12.60 -0.17 5.32
C ALA A 162 -13.04 -1.35 4.44
N GLU A 163 -12.68 -1.30 3.16
CA GLU A 163 -12.98 -2.40 2.24
C GLU A 163 -12.33 -3.71 2.69
N THR A 164 -13.06 -4.81 2.50
CA THR A 164 -12.56 -6.16 2.76
C THR A 164 -11.83 -6.73 1.54
N VAL A 165 -10.94 -7.69 1.79
CA VAL A 165 -10.26 -8.44 0.72
C VAL A 165 -11.26 -9.12 -0.21
N THR A 166 -12.29 -9.75 0.36
CA THR A 166 -13.33 -10.43 -0.41
C THR A 166 -14.11 -9.46 -1.30
N LEU A 167 -14.55 -8.32 -0.76
CA LEU A 167 -15.28 -7.30 -1.52
C LEU A 167 -14.42 -6.76 -2.67
N THR A 168 -13.20 -6.35 -2.37
CA THR A 168 -12.29 -5.77 -3.37
C THR A 168 -11.97 -6.77 -4.48
N ARG A 169 -11.77 -8.06 -4.14
CA ARG A 169 -11.53 -9.10 -5.14
C ARG A 169 -12.76 -9.40 -5.99
N ARG A 170 -13.96 -9.43 -5.40
CA ARG A 170 -15.20 -9.58 -6.16
C ARG A 170 -15.35 -8.46 -7.19
N ASN A 171 -15.18 -7.20 -6.76
CA ASN A 171 -15.25 -6.05 -7.64
C ASN A 171 -14.23 -6.14 -8.78
N TYR A 172 -13.01 -6.60 -8.49
CA TYR A 172 -11.98 -6.78 -9.50
C TYR A 172 -12.30 -7.90 -10.50
N VAL A 173 -12.80 -9.04 -10.01
CA VAL A 173 -13.23 -10.16 -10.87
C VAL A 173 -14.37 -9.71 -11.79
N GLU A 174 -15.34 -8.98 -11.27
CA GLU A 174 -16.43 -8.43 -12.07
C GLU A 174 -15.94 -7.41 -13.11
N LEU A 175 -15.00 -6.54 -12.74
CA LEU A 175 -14.37 -5.61 -13.68
C LEU A 175 -13.66 -6.34 -14.82
N LEU A 176 -12.90 -7.40 -14.51
CA LEU A 176 -12.22 -8.20 -15.52
C LEU A 176 -13.21 -8.91 -16.45
N LYS A 177 -14.26 -9.51 -15.89
CA LYS A 177 -15.32 -10.18 -16.67
C LYS A 177 -16.18 -9.20 -17.46
N GLY A 178 -16.35 -7.97 -16.97
CA GLY A 178 -17.20 -6.93 -17.56
C GLY A 178 -16.68 -6.29 -18.84
N GLY A 179 -15.72 -6.92 -19.53
CA GLY A 179 -15.27 -6.52 -20.86
C GLY A 179 -13.75 -6.40 -21.04
N TRP A 180 -12.97 -6.28 -19.97
CA TRP A 180 -11.51 -6.12 -20.11
C TRP A 180 -10.85 -7.36 -20.71
N ILE A 181 -11.22 -8.55 -20.23
CA ILE A 181 -10.73 -9.82 -20.78
C ILE A 181 -11.25 -10.02 -22.20
N GLU A 182 -12.52 -9.78 -22.45
CA GLU A 182 -13.11 -9.93 -23.78
C GLU A 182 -12.44 -9.01 -24.80
N ASN A 183 -12.24 -7.74 -24.43
CA ASN A 183 -11.49 -6.80 -25.27
C ASN A 183 -10.04 -7.25 -25.52
N GLY A 184 -9.38 -7.80 -24.49
CA GLY A 184 -8.04 -8.37 -24.62
C GLY A 184 -8.00 -9.56 -25.57
N LYS A 185 -8.96 -10.49 -25.46
CA LYS A 185 -9.11 -11.66 -26.34
C LYS A 185 -9.42 -11.26 -27.78
N ASN A 186 -10.31 -10.30 -27.99
CA ASN A 186 -10.66 -9.78 -29.30
C ASN A 186 -9.47 -9.12 -29.99
N ARG A 187 -8.70 -8.30 -29.24
CA ARG A 187 -7.46 -7.71 -29.75
C ARG A 187 -6.42 -8.78 -30.10
N LEU A 188 -6.25 -9.79 -29.26
CA LEU A 188 -5.34 -10.90 -29.51
C LEU A 188 -5.74 -11.69 -30.75
N ALA A 189 -7.03 -12.00 -30.94
CA ALA A 189 -7.55 -12.68 -32.11
C ALA A 189 -7.27 -11.89 -33.41
N LYS A 190 -7.49 -10.57 -33.39
CA LYS A 190 -7.16 -9.68 -34.50
C LYS A 190 -5.67 -9.71 -34.84
N LEU A 191 -4.79 -9.57 -33.84
CA LEU A 191 -3.33 -9.61 -34.05
C LEU A 191 -2.87 -10.97 -34.60
N LYS A 192 -3.45 -12.09 -34.15
CA LYS A 192 -3.16 -13.43 -34.69
C LYS A 192 -3.59 -13.56 -36.16
N ALA A 193 -4.76 -13.05 -36.52
CA ALA A 193 -5.21 -13.05 -37.89
C ALA A 193 -4.29 -12.21 -38.82
N GLU A 194 -3.88 -11.04 -38.35
CA GLU A 194 -2.94 -10.20 -39.08
C GLU A 194 -1.54 -10.83 -39.22
N LEU A 195 -1.06 -11.55 -38.20
CA LEU A 195 0.19 -12.29 -38.28
C LEU A 195 0.09 -13.48 -39.25
N SER A 196 -1.04 -14.17 -39.25
CA SER A 196 -1.28 -15.28 -40.20
C SER A 196 -1.27 -14.82 -41.67
N ALA A 197 -1.67 -13.56 -41.94
CA ALA A 197 -1.61 -12.97 -43.28
C ALA A 197 -0.19 -12.49 -43.65
N ASP A 198 0.68 -12.26 -42.66
CA ASP A 198 2.07 -11.82 -42.86
C ASP A 198 2.96 -12.51 -41.79
N PRO A 199 3.29 -13.82 -41.96
CA PRO A 199 3.93 -14.63 -40.96
C PRO A 199 5.36 -14.18 -40.58
N ASP A 200 6.05 -13.52 -41.50
CA ASP A 200 7.43 -13.06 -41.30
C ASP A 200 7.53 -11.73 -40.55
N ASN A 201 6.42 -11.14 -40.17
CA ASN A 201 6.35 -9.84 -39.48
C ASN A 201 6.75 -9.97 -38.01
N LYS A 202 8.02 -9.80 -37.73
CA LYS A 202 8.59 -9.90 -36.37
C LYS A 202 7.94 -8.95 -35.36
N GLN A 203 7.55 -7.74 -35.77
CA GLN A 203 6.89 -6.77 -34.92
C GLN A 203 5.49 -7.23 -34.50
N LYS A 204 4.70 -7.78 -35.42
CA LYS A 204 3.39 -8.37 -35.12
C LYS A 204 3.51 -9.61 -34.25
N ALA A 205 4.49 -10.47 -34.52
CA ALA A 205 4.76 -11.65 -33.70
C ALA A 205 5.06 -11.23 -32.22
N PHE A 206 5.86 -10.19 -32.02
CA PHE A 206 6.10 -9.64 -30.69
C PHE A 206 4.82 -9.10 -30.03
N GLN A 207 3.99 -8.35 -30.75
CA GLN A 207 2.71 -7.82 -30.24
C GLN A 207 1.73 -8.94 -29.87
N VAL A 208 1.66 -10.02 -30.64
CA VAL A 208 0.87 -11.22 -30.31
C VAL A 208 1.36 -11.82 -29.00
N GLY A 209 2.67 -12.00 -28.83
CA GLY A 209 3.25 -12.53 -27.60
C GLY A 209 2.91 -11.69 -26.36
N VAL A 210 3.05 -10.37 -26.46
CA VAL A 210 2.70 -9.44 -25.36
C VAL A 210 1.21 -9.52 -25.02
N SER A 211 0.34 -9.52 -26.04
CA SER A 211 -1.12 -9.58 -25.84
C SER A 211 -1.56 -10.93 -25.28
N GLN A 212 -0.96 -12.04 -25.70
CA GLN A 212 -1.22 -13.36 -25.14
C GLN A 212 -0.85 -13.41 -23.65
N ASN A 213 0.36 -12.97 -23.31
CA ASN A 213 0.81 -12.92 -21.92
C ASN A 213 -0.12 -12.08 -21.02
N HIS A 214 -0.66 -10.98 -21.56
CA HIS A 214 -1.59 -10.14 -20.82
C HIS A 214 -2.93 -10.86 -20.58
N VAL A 215 -3.50 -11.51 -21.56
CA VAL A 215 -4.74 -12.31 -21.43
C VAL A 215 -4.53 -13.45 -20.42
N ASP A 216 -3.44 -14.20 -20.56
CA ASP A 216 -3.12 -15.31 -19.65
C ASP A 216 -2.90 -14.82 -18.21
N PHE A 217 -2.32 -13.64 -18.04
CA PHE A 217 -2.20 -13.02 -16.72
C PHE A 217 -3.57 -12.70 -16.12
N GLN A 218 -4.47 -12.10 -16.87
CA GLN A 218 -5.82 -11.77 -16.41
C GLN A 218 -6.63 -13.01 -16.03
N ASP A 219 -6.59 -14.07 -16.85
CA ASP A 219 -7.27 -15.34 -16.57
C ASP A 219 -6.74 -15.95 -15.25
N ARG A 220 -5.41 -16.00 -15.06
CA ARG A 220 -4.81 -16.44 -13.78
C ARG A 220 -5.22 -15.58 -12.58
N GLN A 221 -5.39 -14.27 -12.76
CA GLN A 221 -5.85 -13.38 -11.67
C GLN A 221 -7.30 -13.68 -11.27
N ILE A 222 -8.18 -13.98 -12.23
CA ILE A 222 -9.56 -14.40 -11.95
C ILE A 222 -9.57 -15.71 -11.17
N GLU A 223 -8.86 -16.73 -11.63
CA GLU A 223 -8.80 -18.03 -10.96
C GLU A 223 -8.29 -17.90 -9.52
N ARG A 224 -7.16 -17.18 -9.35
CA ARG A 224 -6.58 -16.92 -8.03
C ARG A 224 -7.55 -16.18 -7.11
N SER A 225 -8.14 -15.08 -7.60
CA SER A 225 -9.07 -14.27 -6.81
C SER A 225 -10.32 -15.05 -6.42
N THR A 226 -10.88 -15.84 -7.34
CA THR A 226 -12.05 -16.69 -7.08
C THR A 226 -11.74 -17.74 -6.01
N ARG A 227 -10.57 -18.38 -6.07
CA ARG A 227 -10.12 -19.34 -5.06
C ARG A 227 -9.96 -18.69 -3.69
N LEU A 228 -9.34 -17.51 -3.62
CA LEU A 228 -9.11 -16.79 -2.38
C LEU A 228 -10.42 -16.27 -1.76
N ILE A 229 -11.37 -15.79 -2.57
CA ILE A 229 -12.71 -15.43 -2.11
C ILE A 229 -13.36 -16.62 -1.39
N LYS A 230 -13.40 -17.80 -2.02
CA LYS A 230 -13.95 -19.01 -1.42
C LYS A 230 -13.26 -19.39 -0.11
N MET A 231 -11.93 -19.26 -0.05
CA MET A 231 -11.16 -19.56 1.16
C MET A 231 -11.52 -18.61 2.30
N HIS A 232 -11.66 -17.30 2.06
CA HIS A 232 -12.07 -16.34 3.08
C HIS A 232 -13.50 -16.57 3.57
N GLU A 233 -14.43 -16.86 2.66
CA GLU A 233 -15.82 -17.21 3.00
C GLU A 233 -15.90 -18.44 3.89
N GLN A 234 -15.12 -19.49 3.61
CA GLN A 234 -15.10 -20.72 4.40
C GLN A 234 -14.48 -20.52 5.79
N ARG A 235 -13.52 -19.63 5.93
CA ARG A 235 -12.89 -19.33 7.22
C ARG A 235 -13.79 -18.52 8.14
N GLY A 236 -14.84 -17.88 7.64
CA GLY A 236 -15.71 -16.97 8.41
C GLY A 236 -14.94 -15.83 9.08
N THR A 237 -13.76 -15.51 8.58
CA THR A 237 -12.86 -14.52 9.15
C THR A 237 -13.28 -13.13 8.71
N ALA A 238 -13.25 -12.17 9.64
CA ALA A 238 -13.18 -10.75 9.29
C ALA A 238 -11.93 -10.55 8.43
N ASP A 239 -12.14 -10.35 7.14
CA ASP A 239 -11.08 -10.22 6.13
C ASP A 239 -10.60 -8.75 5.96
N LYS A 240 -10.63 -8.02 7.08
CA LYS A 240 -10.07 -6.67 7.26
C LYS A 240 -8.75 -6.69 8.00
#